data_ef294f37298a1fa89c0717f6b2b211a7
#
_entry.id   ef294f37298a1fa89c0717f6b2b211a7
#
_cell.length_a   1.000
_cell.length_b   1.000
_cell.length_c   1.000
_cell.angle_alpha   90.00
_cell.angle_beta   90.00
_cell.angle_gamma   90.00
#
_symmetry.space_group_name_H-M   'P 1'
#
loop_
_entity.id
_entity.type
_entity.pdbx_description
1 polymer ?
#
loop_
_entity_poly.entity_id
_entity_poly.type
_entity_poly.pdbx_seq_one_letter_code
_entity_poly.pdbx_strand_id
1 'polypeptide(L)'
;MKQRFLKVILPLMVVVLIVLGYFLYNPVRTILSLEKLDAYPLYSVTYHGGYGFDRLLERGHEESPSWLHPCYWSDIGCSVFASLADDSNPILGRNLDMTKDDPTLLLFTDPPDGYASVSLIDIFYFGFSKEKPSILNRLALLAAPHFPFDGMNEAGVAIGVMAVPHASYEGNPDKTNISNHSVIRKVLDYAGSVEEALELMDDHNIDFSCSLPLHYLLADRSGNSAVVEYVDSEMRVLRSEQPWQAATNFIISETSAEDISGNCERYNLLSKILKGSGGVLNMGEAMSLLKDVSKNKETVKTTWSVAYGMSTGEIQLAVGRQYDKIHTFQLDMLE
;
A
#
# COMPACT_ATOMS: atom_id res chain seq x y z
N MET A 1 -18.70 -50.74 27.21
CA MET A 1 -18.89 -49.65 26.23
C MET A 1 -18.14 -48.37 26.60
N LYS A 2 -18.31 -47.78 27.77
CA LYS A 2 -17.65 -46.50 28.19
C LYS A 2 -16.11 -46.49 28.04
N GLN A 3 -15.38 -47.56 28.43
CA GLN A 3 -13.92 -47.58 28.33
C GLN A 3 -13.36 -47.70 26.90
N ARG A 4 -14.07 -48.37 25.98
CA ARG A 4 -13.69 -48.40 24.55
C ARG A 4 -13.96 -47.06 23.86
N PHE A 5 -15.06 -46.40 24.23
CA PHE A 5 -15.42 -45.07 23.74
C PHE A 5 -14.37 -44.02 24.13
N LEU A 6 -13.92 -44.05 25.40
CA LEU A 6 -12.88 -43.13 25.89
C LEU A 6 -11.50 -43.35 25.21
N LYS A 7 -11.14 -44.62 24.91
CA LYS A 7 -9.86 -44.96 24.27
C LYS A 7 -9.77 -44.53 22.79
N VAL A 8 -10.91 -44.26 22.12
CA VAL A 8 -10.94 -43.78 20.73
C VAL A 8 -11.16 -42.27 20.66
N ILE A 9 -12.04 -41.73 21.52
CA ILE A 9 -12.38 -40.30 21.49
C ILE A 9 -11.24 -39.44 21.99
N LEU A 10 -10.54 -39.83 23.06
CA LEU A 10 -9.48 -39.04 23.62
C LEU A 10 -8.32 -38.82 22.63
N PRO A 11 -7.77 -39.82 21.94
CA PRO A 11 -6.78 -39.62 20.88
C PRO A 11 -7.30 -38.76 19.73
N LEU A 12 -8.56 -38.95 19.30
CA LEU A 12 -9.16 -38.16 18.25
C LEU A 12 -9.28 -36.69 18.63
N MET A 13 -9.71 -36.41 19.87
CA MET A 13 -9.74 -35.03 20.39
C MET A 13 -8.34 -34.39 20.44
N VAL A 14 -7.32 -35.15 20.86
CA VAL A 14 -5.94 -34.64 20.86
C VAL A 14 -5.46 -34.31 19.45
N VAL A 15 -5.73 -35.17 18.47
CA VAL A 15 -5.41 -34.91 17.06
C VAL A 15 -6.13 -33.66 16.56
N VAL A 16 -7.43 -33.51 16.83
CA VAL A 16 -8.21 -32.34 16.46
C VAL A 16 -7.63 -31.08 17.10
N LEU A 17 -7.24 -31.12 18.37
CA LEU A 17 -6.65 -29.97 19.05
C LEU A 17 -5.27 -29.62 18.47
N ILE A 18 -4.45 -30.61 18.10
CA ILE A 18 -3.15 -30.36 17.44
C ILE A 18 -3.37 -29.71 16.08
N VAL A 19 -4.30 -30.26 15.28
CA VAL A 19 -4.63 -29.69 13.95
C VAL A 19 -5.19 -28.28 14.07
N LEU A 20 -6.11 -28.03 14.97
CA LEU A 20 -6.64 -26.69 15.25
C LEU A 20 -5.52 -25.74 15.72
N GLY A 21 -4.66 -26.21 16.63
CA GLY A 21 -3.50 -25.43 17.09
C GLY A 21 -2.56 -25.03 15.96
N TYR A 22 -2.30 -25.95 15.03
CA TYR A 22 -1.49 -25.69 13.84
C TYR A 22 -2.12 -24.60 12.95
N PHE A 23 -3.40 -24.71 12.61
CA PHE A 23 -4.09 -23.74 11.76
C PHE A 23 -4.30 -22.37 12.43
N LEU A 24 -4.46 -22.32 13.75
CA LEU A 24 -4.67 -21.09 14.49
C LEU A 24 -3.37 -20.42 14.92
N TYR A 25 -2.22 -21.07 14.81
CA TYR A 25 -0.94 -20.56 15.30
C TYR A 25 -0.57 -19.20 14.70
N ASN A 26 -0.53 -19.09 13.38
CA ASN A 26 -0.19 -17.85 12.69
C ASN A 26 -1.27 -16.75 12.84
N PRO A 27 -2.58 -17.02 12.67
CA PRO A 27 -3.63 -16.04 12.95
C PRO A 27 -3.56 -15.46 14.37
N VAL A 28 -3.34 -16.32 15.38
CA VAL A 28 -3.24 -15.86 16.77
C VAL A 28 -1.99 -14.98 16.96
N ARG A 29 -0.83 -15.36 16.43
CA ARG A 29 0.39 -14.53 16.48
C ARG A 29 0.18 -13.19 15.82
N THR A 30 -0.44 -13.16 14.64
CA THR A 30 -0.78 -11.92 13.93
C THR A 30 -1.65 -11.00 14.78
N ILE A 31 -2.72 -11.52 15.38
CA ILE A 31 -3.62 -10.72 16.23
C ILE A 31 -2.91 -10.22 17.49
N LEU A 32 -2.04 -11.04 18.08
CA LEU A 32 -1.29 -10.69 19.29
C LEU A 32 -0.16 -9.69 19.02
N SER A 33 0.32 -9.57 17.79
CA SER A 33 1.34 -8.58 17.39
C SER A 33 0.78 -7.16 17.26
N LEU A 34 -0.55 -6.97 17.32
CA LEU A 34 -1.17 -5.65 17.23
C LEU A 34 -0.70 -4.73 18.36
N GLU A 35 -0.01 -3.69 17.98
CA GLU A 35 0.48 -2.63 18.88
C GLU A 35 -0.11 -1.27 18.48
N LYS A 36 -0.45 -0.44 19.47
CA LYS A 36 -0.79 0.96 19.26
C LYS A 36 0.44 1.81 19.50
N LEU A 37 0.93 2.46 18.45
CA LEU A 37 2.18 3.22 18.47
C LEU A 37 1.98 4.69 18.84
N ASP A 38 0.80 5.27 18.55
CA ASP A 38 0.56 6.69 18.75
C ASP A 38 -0.84 6.97 19.32
N ALA A 39 -1.00 8.12 19.99
CA ALA A 39 -2.28 8.64 20.44
C ALA A 39 -3.17 9.07 19.26
N TYR A 40 -2.61 9.69 18.20
CA TYR A 40 -3.19 9.67 16.88
C TYR A 40 -3.21 8.21 16.44
N PRO A 41 -4.36 7.64 16.00
CA PRO A 41 -4.52 6.20 15.97
C PRO A 41 -3.62 5.53 14.91
N LEU A 42 -2.33 5.41 15.24
CA LEU A 42 -1.36 4.60 14.51
C LEU A 42 -1.20 3.25 15.21
N TYR A 43 -1.33 2.20 14.45
CA TYR A 43 -1.14 0.82 14.87
C TYR A 43 -0.06 0.15 14.02
N SER A 44 0.57 -0.90 14.56
CA SER A 44 1.41 -1.82 13.80
C SER A 44 0.97 -3.26 13.98
N VAL A 45 1.18 -4.07 12.95
CA VAL A 45 0.97 -5.52 12.97
C VAL A 45 2.08 -6.19 12.17
N THR A 46 2.61 -7.29 12.70
CA THR A 46 3.39 -8.26 11.93
C THR A 46 2.48 -9.41 11.56
N TYR A 47 2.22 -9.57 10.26
CA TYR A 47 1.42 -10.68 9.75
C TYR A 47 2.28 -11.93 9.65
N HIS A 48 1.78 -13.04 10.18
CA HIS A 48 2.50 -14.31 10.20
C HIS A 48 1.87 -15.31 9.24
N GLY A 49 2.67 -15.85 8.32
CA GLY A 49 2.27 -16.85 7.33
C GLY A 49 1.50 -16.29 6.14
N GLY A 50 1.07 -17.17 5.27
CA GLY A 50 0.34 -16.81 4.05
C GLY A 50 -1.09 -16.35 4.34
N TYR A 51 -1.58 -15.42 3.53
CA TYR A 51 -2.94 -14.84 3.59
C TYR A 51 -3.82 -15.26 2.40
N GLY A 52 -3.37 -16.26 1.62
CA GLY A 52 -4.15 -16.86 0.54
C GLY A 52 -4.35 -15.95 -0.67
N PHE A 53 -3.40 -15.05 -0.92
CA PHE A 53 -3.49 -14.06 -2.00
C PHE A 53 -3.47 -14.70 -3.38
N ASP A 54 -2.68 -15.78 -3.61
CA ASP A 54 -2.67 -16.51 -4.88
C ASP A 54 -4.05 -17.01 -5.29
N ARG A 55 -4.81 -17.54 -4.32
CA ARG A 55 -6.19 -17.98 -4.58
C ARG A 55 -7.12 -16.85 -4.97
N LEU A 56 -6.87 -15.63 -4.44
CA LEU A 56 -7.64 -14.45 -4.81
C LEU A 56 -7.28 -14.02 -6.24
N LEU A 57 -6.01 -14.07 -6.62
CA LEU A 57 -5.57 -13.77 -7.99
C LEU A 57 -6.13 -14.77 -9.00
N GLU A 58 -6.12 -16.07 -8.69
CA GLU A 58 -6.66 -17.13 -9.55
C GLU A 58 -8.18 -17.01 -9.76
N ARG A 59 -8.93 -16.72 -8.69
CA ARG A 59 -10.40 -16.65 -8.73
C ARG A 59 -10.94 -15.32 -9.23
N GLY A 60 -10.14 -14.28 -9.10
CA GLY A 60 -10.54 -12.91 -9.40
C GLY A 60 -11.49 -12.30 -8.37
N HIS A 61 -11.83 -11.06 -8.65
CA HIS A 61 -12.67 -10.23 -7.82
C HIS A 61 -14.11 -10.76 -7.71
N GLU A 62 -14.69 -11.24 -8.80
CA GLU A 62 -16.10 -11.64 -8.88
C GLU A 62 -16.43 -12.88 -8.01
N GLU A 63 -15.47 -13.78 -7.84
CA GLU A 63 -15.62 -14.97 -7.02
C GLU A 63 -15.20 -14.79 -5.56
N SER A 64 -14.72 -13.59 -5.22
CA SER A 64 -14.25 -13.25 -3.87
C SER A 64 -15.40 -12.76 -3.00
N PRO A 65 -15.35 -12.97 -1.67
CA PRO A 65 -16.36 -12.44 -0.76
C PRO A 65 -16.49 -10.91 -0.88
N SER A 66 -17.71 -10.40 -0.95
CA SER A 66 -17.99 -8.95 -1.15
C SER A 66 -17.37 -8.02 -0.09
N TRP A 67 -17.05 -8.54 1.12
CA TRP A 67 -16.37 -7.77 2.16
C TRP A 67 -14.86 -7.53 1.86
N LEU A 68 -14.28 -8.26 0.89
CA LEU A 68 -12.94 -8.00 0.36
C LEU A 68 -12.94 -6.88 -0.70
N HIS A 69 -14.10 -6.33 -1.04
CA HIS A 69 -14.25 -5.30 -2.06
C HIS A 69 -15.10 -4.13 -1.55
N PRO A 70 -14.68 -3.46 -0.45
CA PRO A 70 -15.41 -2.31 0.04
C PRO A 70 -15.40 -1.21 -1.03
N CYS A 71 -16.59 -0.70 -1.34
CA CYS A 71 -16.71 0.44 -2.24
C CYS A 71 -16.31 1.72 -1.49
N TYR A 72 -15.25 2.36 -1.95
CA TYR A 72 -14.74 3.61 -1.37
C TYR A 72 -15.23 4.81 -2.18
N TRP A 73 -15.93 5.73 -1.53
CA TRP A 73 -16.50 6.94 -2.14
C TRP A 73 -16.09 8.22 -1.40
N SER A 74 -14.87 8.29 -0.84
CA SER A 74 -14.41 9.51 -0.17
C SER A 74 -13.51 10.34 -1.09
N ASP A 75 -13.58 11.67 -0.96
CA ASP A 75 -12.61 12.56 -1.57
C ASP A 75 -11.22 12.26 -1.00
N ILE A 76 -10.40 11.57 -1.78
CA ILE A 76 -9.02 11.24 -1.46
C ILE A 76 -8.11 12.21 -2.21
N GLY A 77 -7.23 12.87 -1.48
CA GLY A 77 -6.10 13.59 -2.06
C GLY A 77 -4.82 12.78 -1.89
N CYS A 78 -3.88 12.91 -2.82
CA CYS A 78 -2.59 12.25 -2.68
C CYS A 78 -1.49 13.09 -3.32
N SER A 79 -0.26 12.86 -2.88
CA SER A 79 0.95 13.29 -3.58
C SER A 79 1.97 12.18 -3.44
N VAL A 80 2.61 11.80 -4.53
CA VAL A 80 3.68 10.81 -4.55
C VAL A 80 4.84 11.37 -5.35
N PHE A 81 6.06 11.08 -4.91
CA PHE A 81 7.27 11.37 -5.67
C PHE A 81 8.30 10.26 -5.49
N ALA A 82 9.18 10.12 -6.47
CA ALA A 82 10.40 9.34 -6.41
C ALA A 82 11.60 10.27 -6.61
N SER A 83 12.59 10.20 -5.73
CA SER A 83 13.90 10.87 -5.77
C SER A 83 14.94 9.79 -6.04
N LEU A 84 15.58 9.80 -7.21
CA LEU A 84 16.23 8.62 -7.78
C LEU A 84 17.72 8.84 -8.12
N ALA A 85 18.25 10.06 -7.93
CA ALA A 85 19.63 10.37 -8.31
C ALA A 85 20.67 9.97 -7.25
N ASP A 86 20.26 9.56 -6.06
CA ASP A 86 21.16 8.97 -5.07
C ASP A 86 21.10 7.44 -5.20
N ASP A 87 22.09 6.88 -5.91
CA ASP A 87 22.21 5.43 -6.12
C ASP A 87 22.34 4.64 -4.81
N SER A 88 22.77 5.28 -3.73
CA SER A 88 22.91 4.62 -2.42
C SER A 88 21.58 4.43 -1.71
N ASN A 89 20.61 5.32 -1.95
CA ASN A 89 19.28 5.23 -1.33
C ASN A 89 18.22 6.02 -2.10
N PRO A 90 17.73 5.54 -3.23
CA PRO A 90 16.54 6.12 -3.87
C PRO A 90 15.35 6.11 -2.92
N ILE A 91 14.51 7.15 -2.97
CA ILE A 91 13.42 7.37 -2.03
C ILE A 91 12.10 7.51 -2.77
N LEU A 92 11.06 6.79 -2.30
CA LEU A 92 9.67 7.07 -2.64
C LEU A 92 8.99 7.75 -1.46
N GLY A 93 8.41 8.94 -1.70
CA GLY A 93 7.66 9.70 -0.69
C GLY A 93 6.18 9.83 -1.04
N ARG A 94 5.27 9.69 -0.06
CA ARG A 94 3.84 9.77 -0.27
C ARG A 94 3.08 10.47 0.86
N ASN A 95 2.08 11.29 0.47
CA ASN A 95 1.00 11.77 1.34
C ASN A 95 -0.33 11.11 0.95
N LEU A 96 -1.06 10.60 1.93
CA LEU A 96 -2.48 10.29 1.81
C LEU A 96 -3.30 11.38 2.49
N ASP A 97 -4.20 12.01 1.73
CA ASP A 97 -5.10 13.03 2.24
C ASP A 97 -6.54 12.48 2.25
N MET A 98 -7.20 12.55 3.41
CA MET A 98 -8.55 12.03 3.62
C MET A 98 -9.48 13.09 4.22
N THR A 99 -10.78 12.86 4.13
CA THR A 99 -11.80 13.74 4.74
C THR A 99 -11.94 13.54 6.25
N LYS A 100 -11.38 12.44 6.79
CA LYS A 100 -11.46 12.07 8.21
C LYS A 100 -10.08 11.74 8.76
N ASP A 101 -9.95 11.84 10.07
CA ASP A 101 -8.79 11.36 10.82
C ASP A 101 -8.92 9.84 11.05
N ASP A 102 -8.68 9.06 10.01
CA ASP A 102 -8.85 7.62 10.05
C ASP A 102 -7.63 6.92 10.67
N PRO A 103 -7.85 5.81 11.42
CA PRO A 103 -6.76 5.07 12.03
C PRO A 103 -5.92 4.36 10.96
N THR A 104 -4.60 4.50 11.09
CA THR A 104 -3.61 3.98 10.17
C THR A 104 -2.96 2.72 10.72
N LEU A 105 -2.76 1.71 9.89
CA LEU A 105 -2.00 0.51 10.19
C LEU A 105 -0.72 0.47 9.38
N LEU A 106 0.40 0.31 10.05
CA LEU A 106 1.66 -0.13 9.47
C LEU A 106 1.70 -1.66 9.53
N LEU A 107 1.65 -2.30 8.39
CA LEU A 107 1.58 -3.76 8.26
C LEU A 107 2.89 -4.30 7.68
N PHE A 108 3.54 -5.20 8.42
CA PHE A 108 4.64 -6.02 7.93
C PHE A 108 4.12 -7.39 7.52
N THR A 109 4.48 -7.85 6.33
CA THR A 109 4.16 -9.17 5.80
C THR A 109 5.43 -9.89 5.36
N ASP A 110 5.43 -11.22 5.50
CA ASP A 110 6.49 -12.11 5.02
C ASP A 110 5.80 -13.41 4.54
N PRO A 111 5.19 -13.37 3.33
CA PRO A 111 4.50 -14.52 2.79
C PRO A 111 5.49 -15.60 2.34
N PRO A 112 5.15 -16.91 2.48
CA PRO A 112 6.06 -18.01 2.14
C PRO A 112 6.55 -18.02 0.68
N ASP A 113 5.73 -17.51 -0.23
CA ASP A 113 5.94 -17.58 -1.68
C ASP A 113 6.09 -16.18 -2.32
N GLY A 114 6.50 -15.17 -1.55
CA GLY A 114 6.66 -13.80 -2.03
C GLY A 114 7.64 -12.99 -1.19
N TYR A 115 7.89 -11.75 -1.58
CA TYR A 115 8.77 -10.84 -0.86
C TYR A 115 8.17 -10.37 0.48
N ALA A 116 9.03 -10.25 1.49
CA ALA A 116 8.68 -9.51 2.69
C ALA A 116 8.42 -8.04 2.35
N SER A 117 7.45 -7.43 3.00
CA SER A 117 7.06 -6.05 2.68
C SER A 117 6.49 -5.30 3.87
N VAL A 118 6.51 -3.97 3.76
CA VAL A 118 5.79 -3.06 4.63
C VAL A 118 4.74 -2.29 3.82
N SER A 119 3.55 -2.11 4.38
CA SER A 119 2.48 -1.35 3.73
C SER A 119 1.67 -0.53 4.73
N LEU A 120 1.06 0.56 4.26
CA LEU A 120 0.13 1.39 5.03
C LEU A 120 -1.31 1.13 4.59
N ILE A 121 -2.19 1.02 5.57
CA ILE A 121 -3.59 0.65 5.39
C ILE A 121 -4.47 1.58 6.22
N ASP A 122 -5.56 2.04 5.63
CA ASP A 122 -6.66 2.66 6.38
C ASP A 122 -7.51 1.55 7.01
N ILE A 123 -7.50 1.47 8.34
CA ILE A 123 -8.24 0.43 9.07
C ILE A 123 -9.58 0.90 9.64
N PHE A 124 -10.06 2.06 9.23
CA PHE A 124 -11.42 2.49 9.54
C PHE A 124 -12.45 1.45 9.05
N TYR A 125 -12.23 0.86 7.87
CA TYR A 125 -13.10 -0.15 7.27
C TYR A 125 -13.13 -1.48 8.04
N PHE A 126 -12.14 -1.74 8.88
CA PHE A 126 -12.14 -2.88 9.82
C PHE A 126 -12.81 -2.55 11.16
N GLY A 127 -13.50 -1.38 11.24
CA GLY A 127 -14.19 -0.92 12.44
C GLY A 127 -13.25 -0.39 13.51
N PHE A 128 -12.00 -0.03 13.14
CA PHE A 128 -11.11 0.67 14.05
C PHE A 128 -11.51 2.14 14.15
N SER A 129 -11.33 2.70 15.33
CA SER A 129 -11.59 4.11 15.64
C SER A 129 -10.55 4.60 16.66
N LYS A 130 -10.75 5.79 17.22
CA LYS A 130 -9.92 6.30 18.34
C LYS A 130 -10.08 5.47 19.63
N GLU A 131 -11.14 4.70 19.73
CA GLU A 131 -11.43 3.81 20.85
C GLU A 131 -10.61 2.52 20.78
N LYS A 132 -10.54 1.81 21.92
CA LYS A 132 -9.84 0.51 21.96
C LYS A 132 -10.55 -0.50 21.06
N PRO A 133 -9.84 -1.16 20.12
CA PRO A 133 -10.45 -2.11 19.21
C PRO A 133 -11.04 -3.32 19.92
N SER A 134 -12.23 -3.72 19.52
CA SER A 134 -12.87 -4.96 19.96
C SER A 134 -12.11 -6.20 19.46
N ILE A 135 -12.46 -7.37 20.00
CA ILE A 135 -11.88 -8.63 19.50
C ILE A 135 -12.24 -8.89 18.02
N LEU A 136 -13.44 -8.48 17.59
CA LEU A 136 -13.88 -8.64 16.20
C LEU A 136 -13.07 -7.75 15.25
N ASN A 137 -12.77 -6.50 15.64
CA ASN A 137 -11.89 -5.64 14.86
C ASN A 137 -10.51 -6.26 14.69
N ARG A 138 -9.96 -6.86 15.76
CA ARG A 138 -8.66 -7.54 15.70
C ARG A 138 -8.69 -8.76 14.77
N LEU A 139 -9.78 -9.53 14.75
CA LEU A 139 -9.96 -10.64 13.82
C LEU A 139 -10.05 -10.15 12.37
N ALA A 140 -10.68 -9.01 12.13
CA ALA A 140 -10.77 -8.41 10.80
C ALA A 140 -9.40 -8.04 10.22
N LEU A 141 -8.37 -7.77 11.06
CA LEU A 141 -7.01 -7.52 10.60
C LEU A 141 -6.36 -8.71 9.87
N LEU A 142 -6.91 -9.91 9.97
CA LEU A 142 -6.46 -11.06 9.17
C LEU A 142 -6.70 -10.85 7.67
N ALA A 143 -7.57 -9.90 7.29
CA ALA A 143 -7.77 -9.48 5.92
C ALA A 143 -6.90 -8.28 5.51
N ALA A 144 -6.19 -7.64 6.43
CA ALA A 144 -5.44 -6.42 6.18
C ALA A 144 -4.45 -6.50 4.99
N PRO A 145 -3.73 -7.63 4.74
CA PRO A 145 -2.82 -7.73 3.59
C PRO A 145 -3.47 -7.45 2.24
N HIS A 146 -4.79 -7.60 2.12
CA HIS A 146 -5.51 -7.39 0.86
C HIS A 146 -5.88 -5.91 0.58
N PHE A 147 -5.53 -4.97 1.48
CA PHE A 147 -5.98 -3.56 1.39
C PHE A 147 -4.85 -2.51 1.51
N PRO A 148 -3.66 -2.73 0.93
CA PRO A 148 -2.61 -1.72 0.99
C PRO A 148 -2.96 -0.49 0.15
N PHE A 149 -2.55 0.70 0.62
CA PHE A 149 -2.62 1.96 -0.12
C PHE A 149 -1.26 2.38 -0.68
N ASP A 150 -0.20 1.90 -0.09
CA ASP A 150 1.19 2.08 -0.49
C ASP A 150 2.07 1.05 0.22
N GLY A 151 3.33 0.98 -0.16
CA GLY A 151 4.28 0.11 0.51
C GLY A 151 5.60 -0.01 -0.23
N MET A 152 6.49 -0.79 0.38
CA MET A 152 7.79 -1.18 -0.15
C MET A 152 8.07 -2.63 0.22
N ASN A 153 8.70 -3.39 -0.69
CA ASN A 153 9.15 -4.74 -0.42
C ASN A 153 10.67 -4.83 -0.19
N GLU A 154 11.14 -5.96 0.27
CA GLU A 154 12.56 -6.23 0.58
C GLU A 154 13.48 -6.26 -0.66
N ALA A 155 12.90 -6.39 -1.87
CA ALA A 155 13.65 -6.23 -3.13
C ALA A 155 13.87 -4.75 -3.49
N GLY A 156 13.25 -3.81 -2.74
CA GLY A 156 13.39 -2.37 -2.93
C GLY A 156 12.43 -1.79 -3.97
N VAL A 157 11.34 -2.48 -4.29
CA VAL A 157 10.24 -1.94 -5.10
C VAL A 157 9.24 -1.25 -4.18
N ALA A 158 8.91 0.00 -4.49
CA ALA A 158 7.93 0.80 -3.77
C ALA A 158 6.80 1.26 -4.71
N ILE A 159 5.58 1.32 -4.17
CA ILE A 159 4.37 1.73 -4.90
C ILE A 159 3.52 2.67 -4.06
N GLY A 160 3.01 3.72 -4.68
CA GLY A 160 2.04 4.64 -4.10
C GLY A 160 0.90 4.92 -5.06
N VAL A 161 -0.33 5.09 -4.54
CA VAL A 161 -1.52 5.35 -5.37
C VAL A 161 -2.05 6.76 -5.17
N MET A 162 -2.66 7.30 -6.21
CA MET A 162 -3.35 8.58 -6.18
C MET A 162 -4.70 8.47 -6.91
N ALA A 163 -5.74 9.09 -6.32
CA ALA A 163 -7.02 9.20 -6.98
C ALA A 163 -6.93 10.18 -8.15
N VAL A 164 -7.60 9.85 -9.27
CA VAL A 164 -7.71 10.67 -10.47
C VAL A 164 -9.18 10.94 -10.81
N PRO A 165 -9.51 11.94 -11.65
CA PRO A 165 -10.89 12.26 -11.98
C PRO A 165 -11.64 11.12 -12.65
N HIS A 166 -10.97 10.33 -13.46
CA HIS A 166 -11.52 9.14 -14.13
C HIS A 166 -10.40 8.11 -14.39
N ALA A 167 -10.82 6.88 -14.54
CA ALA A 167 -10.02 5.80 -15.14
C ALA A 167 -11.01 4.89 -15.88
N SER A 168 -10.61 4.41 -17.03
CA SER A 168 -11.39 3.47 -17.81
C SER A 168 -10.49 2.33 -18.27
N TYR A 169 -10.96 1.12 -18.05
CA TYR A 169 -10.29 -0.09 -18.50
C TYR A 169 -11.36 -1.12 -18.84
N GLU A 170 -11.58 -1.36 -20.14
CA GLU A 170 -12.56 -2.36 -20.59
C GLU A 170 -12.08 -3.79 -20.32
N GLY A 171 -10.79 -3.93 -20.10
CA GLY A 171 -10.16 -5.20 -19.79
C GLY A 171 -10.04 -6.14 -21.00
N ASN A 172 -9.26 -7.18 -20.80
CA ASN A 172 -9.15 -8.30 -21.73
C ASN A 172 -10.03 -9.45 -21.18
N PRO A 173 -10.98 -10.01 -21.97
CA PRO A 173 -11.84 -11.10 -21.50
C PRO A 173 -11.10 -12.38 -21.10
N ASP A 174 -9.85 -12.52 -21.55
CA ASP A 174 -9.00 -13.66 -21.20
C ASP A 174 -8.21 -13.45 -19.90
N LYS A 175 -8.27 -12.25 -19.28
CA LYS A 175 -7.60 -11.91 -18.03
C LYS A 175 -8.60 -11.85 -16.86
N THR A 176 -8.14 -12.25 -15.68
CA THR A 176 -8.93 -12.20 -14.44
C THR A 176 -9.04 -10.76 -13.93
N ASN A 177 -10.22 -10.38 -13.43
CA ASN A 177 -10.46 -9.07 -12.82
C ASN A 177 -9.98 -9.07 -11.37
N ILE A 178 -9.14 -8.10 -11.00
CA ILE A 178 -8.69 -7.88 -9.62
C ILE A 178 -8.97 -6.45 -9.16
N SER A 179 -9.02 -6.25 -7.84
CA SER A 179 -9.23 -4.90 -7.29
C SER A 179 -7.95 -4.06 -7.38
N ASN A 180 -8.09 -2.75 -7.33
CA ASN A 180 -6.99 -1.80 -7.27
C ASN A 180 -6.04 -2.03 -6.07
N HIS A 181 -6.54 -2.48 -4.92
CA HIS A 181 -5.69 -2.86 -3.78
C HIS A 181 -4.94 -4.17 -4.04
N SER A 182 -5.57 -5.11 -4.74
CA SER A 182 -4.91 -6.38 -5.12
C SER A 182 -3.71 -6.14 -6.04
N VAL A 183 -3.76 -5.11 -6.90
CA VAL A 183 -2.61 -4.70 -7.71
C VAL A 183 -1.42 -4.31 -6.85
N ILE A 184 -1.65 -3.48 -5.82
CA ILE A 184 -0.59 -3.04 -4.91
C ILE A 184 0.00 -4.26 -4.18
N ARG A 185 -0.86 -5.14 -3.67
CA ARG A 185 -0.41 -6.35 -2.99
C ARG A 185 0.39 -7.26 -3.92
N LYS A 186 -0.04 -7.44 -5.18
CA LYS A 186 0.65 -8.23 -6.19
C LYS A 186 2.06 -7.70 -6.47
N VAL A 187 2.20 -6.38 -6.62
CA VAL A 187 3.50 -5.73 -6.79
C VAL A 187 4.39 -5.95 -5.58
N LEU A 188 3.87 -5.75 -4.36
CA LEU A 188 4.64 -5.90 -3.13
C LEU A 188 5.09 -7.35 -2.89
N ASP A 189 4.27 -8.33 -3.26
CA ASP A 189 4.61 -9.75 -3.04
C ASP A 189 5.55 -10.32 -4.11
N TYR A 190 5.49 -9.83 -5.37
CA TYR A 190 6.11 -10.56 -6.47
C TYR A 190 7.04 -9.73 -7.37
N ALA A 191 7.08 -8.40 -7.27
CA ALA A 191 7.94 -7.59 -8.12
C ALA A 191 9.31 -7.36 -7.49
N GLY A 192 10.39 -7.72 -8.18
CA GLY A 192 11.77 -7.38 -7.82
C GLY A 192 12.29 -6.11 -8.49
N SER A 193 11.53 -5.54 -9.44
CA SER A 193 11.86 -4.33 -10.18
C SER A 193 10.62 -3.60 -10.68
N VAL A 194 10.76 -2.35 -11.15
CA VAL A 194 9.68 -1.62 -11.81
C VAL A 194 9.20 -2.34 -13.07
N GLU A 195 10.10 -2.96 -13.84
CA GLU A 195 9.73 -3.69 -15.06
C GLU A 195 8.86 -4.91 -14.73
N GLU A 196 9.26 -5.71 -13.73
CA GLU A 196 8.44 -6.84 -13.26
C GLU A 196 7.09 -6.38 -12.70
N ALA A 197 7.07 -5.24 -11.98
CA ALA A 197 5.81 -4.66 -11.49
C ALA A 197 4.85 -4.32 -12.63
N LEU A 198 5.35 -3.75 -13.73
CA LEU A 198 4.54 -3.42 -14.91
C LEU A 198 4.00 -4.67 -15.60
N GLU A 199 4.81 -5.72 -15.75
CA GLU A 199 4.37 -7.02 -16.29
C GLU A 199 3.28 -7.63 -15.42
N LEU A 200 3.47 -7.65 -14.10
CA LEU A 200 2.48 -8.13 -13.15
C LEU A 200 1.17 -7.33 -13.17
N MET A 201 1.24 -6.01 -13.38
CA MET A 201 0.05 -5.17 -13.51
C MET A 201 -0.70 -5.44 -14.82
N ASP A 202 0.01 -5.75 -15.91
CA ASP A 202 -0.62 -6.09 -17.19
C ASP A 202 -1.25 -7.49 -17.21
N ASP A 203 -0.84 -8.43 -16.37
CA ASP A 203 -1.40 -9.80 -16.32
C ASP A 203 -2.91 -9.86 -16.00
N HIS A 204 -3.47 -8.83 -15.38
CA HIS A 204 -4.85 -8.81 -14.87
C HIS A 204 -5.60 -7.57 -15.35
N ASN A 205 -6.91 -7.67 -15.41
CA ASN A 205 -7.76 -6.51 -15.50
C ASN A 205 -7.92 -5.86 -14.12
N ILE A 206 -7.91 -4.52 -14.07
CA ILE A 206 -8.17 -3.79 -12.84
C ILE A 206 -9.61 -3.31 -12.83
N ASP A 207 -10.37 -3.76 -11.84
CA ASP A 207 -11.75 -3.34 -11.65
C ASP A 207 -11.84 -2.06 -10.80
N PHE A 208 -12.27 -0.97 -11.42
CA PHE A 208 -12.55 0.31 -10.78
C PHE A 208 -14.02 0.50 -10.41
N SER A 209 -14.91 -0.47 -10.67
CA SER A 209 -16.37 -0.33 -10.52
C SER A 209 -16.80 -0.02 -9.09
N CYS A 210 -16.09 -0.52 -8.11
CA CYS A 210 -16.34 -0.32 -6.67
C CYS A 210 -15.27 0.53 -5.98
N SER A 211 -14.49 1.33 -6.72
CA SER A 211 -13.41 2.12 -6.14
C SER A 211 -13.26 3.45 -6.85
N LEU A 212 -12.51 4.37 -6.23
CA LEU A 212 -12.09 5.57 -6.94
C LEU A 212 -11.19 5.20 -8.12
N PRO A 213 -11.29 5.92 -9.24
CA PRO A 213 -10.28 5.85 -10.28
C PRO A 213 -8.90 6.19 -9.70
N LEU A 214 -7.93 5.33 -9.97
CA LEU A 214 -6.57 5.47 -9.45
C LEU A 214 -5.54 5.42 -10.56
N HIS A 215 -4.40 6.09 -10.32
CA HIS A 215 -3.15 5.83 -10.99
C HIS A 215 -2.06 5.53 -9.95
N TYR A 216 -0.95 4.95 -10.40
CA TYR A 216 0.09 4.41 -9.53
C TYR A 216 1.44 5.03 -9.88
N LEU A 217 2.28 5.33 -8.88
CA LEU A 217 3.69 5.61 -9.07
C LEU A 217 4.48 4.45 -8.48
N LEU A 218 5.29 3.82 -9.32
CA LEU A 218 6.23 2.76 -9.02
C LEU A 218 7.65 3.34 -9.00
N ALA A 219 8.49 2.86 -8.09
CA ALA A 219 9.93 3.11 -8.12
C ALA A 219 10.69 1.92 -7.55
N ASP A 220 11.98 1.76 -7.91
CA ASP A 220 12.84 0.72 -7.39
C ASP A 220 14.21 1.23 -6.94
N ARG A 221 14.93 0.38 -6.21
CA ARG A 221 16.28 0.69 -5.69
C ARG A 221 17.33 0.92 -6.78
N SER A 222 17.03 0.55 -8.03
CA SER A 222 17.93 0.78 -9.17
C SER A 222 17.71 2.14 -9.84
N GLY A 223 16.84 2.98 -9.28
CA GLY A 223 16.56 4.32 -9.79
C GLY A 223 15.55 4.36 -10.94
N ASN A 224 14.84 3.25 -11.22
CA ASN A 224 13.75 3.26 -12.20
C ASN A 224 12.45 3.74 -11.55
N SER A 225 11.61 4.40 -12.36
CA SER A 225 10.23 4.75 -11.96
C SER A 225 9.27 4.75 -13.14
N ALA A 226 7.98 4.60 -12.84
CA ALA A 226 6.90 4.74 -13.79
C ALA A 226 5.64 5.25 -13.12
N VAL A 227 4.89 6.12 -13.78
CA VAL A 227 3.47 6.34 -13.48
C VAL A 227 2.64 5.48 -14.40
N VAL A 228 1.68 4.74 -13.82
CA VAL A 228 0.76 3.87 -14.56
C VAL A 228 -0.64 4.44 -14.48
N GLU A 229 -1.22 4.77 -15.62
CA GLU A 229 -2.55 5.31 -15.79
C GLU A 229 -3.43 4.36 -16.61
N TYR A 230 -4.73 4.35 -16.33
CA TYR A 230 -5.73 3.57 -17.07
C TYR A 230 -6.71 4.53 -17.72
N VAL A 231 -6.49 4.81 -19.00
CA VAL A 231 -7.23 5.83 -19.76
C VAL A 231 -7.56 5.27 -21.13
N ASP A 232 -8.76 5.55 -21.64
CA ASP A 232 -9.25 5.07 -22.93
C ASP A 232 -9.16 3.53 -23.08
N SER A 233 -9.41 2.81 -21.97
CA SER A 233 -9.33 1.34 -21.92
C SER A 233 -7.92 0.77 -22.10
N GLU A 234 -6.89 1.58 -21.93
CA GLU A 234 -5.49 1.19 -22.07
C GLU A 234 -4.70 1.45 -20.78
N MET A 235 -3.74 0.57 -20.50
CA MET A 235 -2.70 0.82 -19.52
C MET A 235 -1.60 1.68 -20.14
N ARG A 236 -1.47 2.92 -19.68
CA ARG A 236 -0.43 3.86 -20.12
C ARG A 236 0.71 3.91 -19.11
N VAL A 237 1.92 3.70 -19.58
CA VAL A 237 3.14 3.74 -18.77
C VAL A 237 3.91 5.01 -19.08
N LEU A 238 4.05 5.89 -18.09
CA LEU A 238 4.73 7.17 -18.22
C LEU A 238 6.08 7.11 -17.49
N ARG A 239 7.18 7.22 -18.26
CA ARG A 239 8.54 7.28 -17.74
C ARG A 239 9.01 8.72 -17.60
N SER A 240 9.88 8.99 -16.65
CA SER A 240 10.56 10.29 -16.52
C SER A 240 11.94 10.25 -17.19
N GLU A 241 12.28 11.31 -17.93
CA GLU A 241 13.65 11.54 -18.39
C GLU A 241 14.53 12.18 -17.31
N GLN A 242 13.91 12.59 -16.20
CA GLN A 242 14.60 13.20 -15.07
C GLN A 242 14.91 12.10 -14.02
N PRO A 243 15.96 12.30 -13.20
CA PRO A 243 16.26 11.37 -12.11
C PRO A 243 15.27 11.55 -10.92
N TRP A 244 14.04 11.82 -11.22
CA TRP A 244 12.91 11.93 -10.30
C TRP A 244 11.59 11.83 -11.07
N GLN A 245 10.53 11.45 -10.37
CA GLN A 245 9.18 11.46 -10.89
C GLN A 245 8.20 11.91 -9.81
N ALA A 246 7.10 12.57 -10.18
CA ALA A 246 6.06 12.99 -9.26
C ALA A 246 4.68 12.82 -9.89
N ALA A 247 3.68 12.57 -9.06
CA ALA A 247 2.28 12.49 -9.46
C ALA A 247 1.37 12.99 -8.33
N THR A 248 0.19 13.51 -8.69
CA THR A 248 -0.85 13.92 -7.76
C THR A 248 -2.23 13.52 -8.30
N ASN A 249 -3.28 14.28 -8.08
CA ASN A 249 -4.66 13.89 -8.42
C ASN A 249 -5.14 14.38 -9.80
N PHE A 250 -4.33 14.28 -10.83
CA PHE A 250 -4.73 14.55 -12.21
C PHE A 250 -4.08 13.54 -13.16
N ILE A 251 -4.67 13.36 -14.34
CA ILE A 251 -4.17 12.43 -15.36
C ILE A 251 -3.06 13.14 -16.14
N ILE A 252 -1.83 12.64 -16.00
CA ILE A 252 -0.64 13.24 -16.60
C ILE A 252 -0.67 13.08 -18.11
N SER A 253 -1.06 11.89 -18.62
CA SER A 253 -1.09 11.61 -20.07
C SER A 253 -2.11 12.43 -20.85
N GLU A 254 -3.11 13.01 -20.20
CA GLU A 254 -4.13 13.87 -20.81
C GLU A 254 -3.86 15.36 -20.58
N THR A 255 -2.84 15.70 -19.79
CA THR A 255 -2.55 17.09 -19.41
C THR A 255 -1.37 17.61 -20.21
N SER A 256 -1.56 18.72 -20.92
CA SER A 256 -0.47 19.35 -21.66
C SER A 256 0.63 19.85 -20.71
N ALA A 257 1.87 19.95 -21.20
CA ALA A 257 3.00 20.47 -20.38
C ALA A 257 2.74 21.90 -19.88
N GLU A 258 1.96 22.70 -20.61
CA GLU A 258 1.58 24.06 -20.24
C GLU A 258 0.52 24.05 -19.13
N ASP A 259 -0.43 23.12 -19.18
CA ASP A 259 -1.52 22.98 -18.22
C ASP A 259 -1.09 22.28 -16.92
N ILE A 260 -0.06 21.44 -16.97
CA ILE A 260 0.49 20.77 -15.76
C ILE A 260 0.82 21.81 -14.68
N SER A 261 1.45 22.92 -15.05
CA SER A 261 1.81 24.00 -14.11
C SER A 261 0.60 24.75 -13.54
N GLY A 262 -0.56 24.70 -14.18
CA GLY A 262 -1.81 25.33 -13.73
C GLY A 262 -2.70 24.43 -12.86
N ASN A 263 -2.55 23.12 -12.97
CA ASN A 263 -3.51 22.17 -12.43
C ASN A 263 -3.34 21.82 -10.95
N CYS A 264 -2.11 21.81 -10.42
CA CYS A 264 -1.88 21.39 -9.04
C CYS A 264 -0.67 22.06 -8.39
N GLU A 265 -0.92 22.92 -7.40
CA GLU A 265 0.14 23.59 -6.63
C GLU A 265 1.11 22.59 -5.96
N ARG A 266 0.62 21.44 -5.50
CA ARG A 266 1.45 20.38 -4.89
C ARG A 266 2.40 19.76 -5.90
N TYR A 267 1.92 19.46 -7.11
CA TYR A 267 2.75 18.94 -8.20
C TYR A 267 3.84 19.93 -8.58
N ASN A 268 3.49 21.23 -8.68
CA ASN A 268 4.44 22.29 -9.00
C ASN A 268 5.54 22.41 -7.94
N LEU A 269 5.17 22.31 -6.66
CA LEU A 269 6.14 22.40 -5.57
C LEU A 269 7.05 21.15 -5.55
N LEU A 270 6.48 19.94 -5.70
CA LEU A 270 7.25 18.71 -5.85
C LEU A 270 8.26 18.82 -6.98
N SER A 271 7.80 19.15 -8.19
CA SER A 271 8.64 19.27 -9.38
C SER A 271 9.73 20.34 -9.22
N LYS A 272 9.40 21.47 -8.61
CA LYS A 272 10.36 22.56 -8.36
C LYS A 272 11.49 22.10 -7.42
N ILE A 273 11.16 21.44 -6.32
CA ILE A 273 12.15 21.02 -5.31
C ILE A 273 12.98 19.85 -5.85
N LEU A 274 12.36 18.85 -6.46
CA LEU A 274 13.04 17.70 -7.05
C LEU A 274 13.99 18.11 -8.19
N LYS A 275 13.55 19.05 -9.04
CA LYS A 275 14.42 19.65 -10.07
C LYS A 275 15.56 20.44 -9.45
N GLY A 276 15.29 21.21 -8.41
CA GLY A 276 16.29 22.05 -7.72
C GLY A 276 17.36 21.22 -7.00
N SER A 277 17.01 20.06 -6.48
CA SER A 277 17.93 19.09 -5.85
C SER A 277 18.61 18.16 -6.86
N GLY A 278 18.26 18.24 -8.15
CA GLY A 278 18.73 17.30 -9.16
C GLY A 278 18.24 15.87 -8.94
N GLY A 279 17.14 15.68 -8.21
CA GLY A 279 16.60 14.35 -7.86
C GLY A 279 17.32 13.66 -6.70
N VAL A 280 18.08 14.39 -5.89
CA VAL A 280 18.74 13.88 -4.67
C VAL A 280 18.05 14.45 -3.45
N LEU A 281 17.51 13.59 -2.61
CA LEU A 281 16.97 13.92 -1.28
C LEU A 281 17.44 12.87 -0.26
N ASN A 282 17.75 13.29 0.95
CA ASN A 282 17.83 12.37 2.08
C ASN A 282 16.44 12.18 2.72
N MET A 283 16.30 11.21 3.65
CA MET A 283 15.02 10.86 4.28
C MET A 283 14.37 12.06 5.00
N GLY A 284 15.17 12.90 5.69
CA GLY A 284 14.66 14.10 6.37
C GLY A 284 14.17 15.18 5.39
N GLU A 285 14.86 15.37 4.27
CA GLU A 285 14.44 16.29 3.19
C GLU A 285 13.18 15.76 2.50
N ALA A 286 13.06 14.46 2.28
CA ALA A 286 11.86 13.83 1.75
C ALA A 286 10.65 14.07 2.67
N MET A 287 10.80 13.88 3.99
CA MET A 287 9.73 14.18 4.96
C MET A 287 9.41 15.67 5.04
N SER A 288 10.40 16.56 4.88
CA SER A 288 10.17 18.00 4.80
C SER A 288 9.36 18.38 3.55
N LEU A 289 9.69 17.80 2.40
CA LEU A 289 8.95 17.99 1.15
C LEU A 289 7.51 17.49 1.28
N LEU A 290 7.28 16.33 1.91
CA LEU A 290 5.94 15.81 2.21
C LEU A 290 5.15 16.75 3.12
N LYS A 291 5.79 17.36 4.13
CA LYS A 291 5.19 18.39 4.99
C LYS A 291 4.74 19.61 4.17
N ASP A 292 5.59 20.09 3.27
CA ASP A 292 5.33 21.28 2.47
C ASP A 292 4.16 21.10 1.49
N VAL A 293 3.96 19.88 0.97
CA VAL A 293 2.82 19.54 0.09
C VAL A 293 1.63 18.93 0.83
N SER A 294 1.65 18.89 2.17
CA SER A 294 0.57 18.34 2.96
C SER A 294 -0.69 19.20 2.93
N LYS A 295 -1.86 18.58 3.00
CA LYS A 295 -3.14 19.30 3.10
C LYS A 295 -3.54 19.52 4.55
N ASN A 296 -4.08 20.72 4.85
CA ASN A 296 -4.66 21.08 6.14
C ASN A 296 -5.91 21.92 5.96
N LYS A 297 -6.81 21.48 5.10
CA LYS A 297 -8.11 22.12 4.92
C LYS A 297 -9.13 21.45 5.84
N GLU A 298 -10.21 22.17 6.19
CA GLU A 298 -11.27 21.63 7.06
C GLU A 298 -11.88 20.33 6.49
N THR A 299 -12.00 20.27 5.18
CA THR A 299 -12.63 19.14 4.45
C THR A 299 -11.65 18.02 4.09
N VAL A 300 -10.34 18.28 3.97
CA VAL A 300 -9.34 17.28 3.57
C VAL A 300 -8.02 17.54 4.27
N LYS A 301 -7.50 16.55 4.98
CA LYS A 301 -6.23 16.62 5.71
C LYS A 301 -5.33 15.44 5.37
N THR A 302 -4.03 15.66 5.40
CA THR A 302 -3.06 14.58 5.28
C THR A 302 -3.15 13.66 6.51
N THR A 303 -3.55 12.42 6.28
CA THR A 303 -3.69 11.37 7.31
C THR A 303 -2.33 10.80 7.66
N TRP A 304 -1.53 10.45 6.65
CA TRP A 304 -0.13 10.08 6.83
C TRP A 304 0.77 10.63 5.73
N SER A 305 2.03 10.78 6.09
CA SER A 305 3.15 11.06 5.20
C SER A 305 4.21 10.00 5.43
N VAL A 306 4.64 9.33 4.40
CA VAL A 306 5.64 8.26 4.49
C VAL A 306 6.74 8.45 3.46
N ALA A 307 7.98 8.17 3.86
CA ALA A 307 9.13 8.05 2.97
C ALA A 307 9.74 6.66 3.13
N TYR A 308 9.98 6.00 2.00
CA TYR A 308 10.59 4.68 1.88
C TYR A 308 11.98 4.81 1.28
N GLY A 309 13.02 4.43 2.01
CA GLY A 309 14.39 4.31 1.53
C GLY A 309 14.58 2.95 0.87
N MET A 310 14.52 2.90 -0.47
CA MET A 310 14.39 1.66 -1.24
C MET A 310 15.64 0.76 -1.22
N SER A 311 16.80 1.30 -0.91
CA SER A 311 18.02 0.49 -0.73
C SER A 311 18.29 0.17 0.73
N THR A 312 17.94 1.08 1.65
CA THR A 312 18.25 0.94 3.07
C THR A 312 17.18 0.21 3.86
N GLY A 313 15.93 0.16 3.35
CA GLY A 313 14.79 -0.36 4.08
C GLY A 313 14.27 0.57 5.19
N GLU A 314 14.82 1.78 5.32
CA GLU A 314 14.34 2.76 6.29
C GLU A 314 12.97 3.28 5.89
N ILE A 315 12.04 3.33 6.85
CA ILE A 315 10.69 3.92 6.68
C ILE A 315 10.54 5.06 7.68
N GLN A 316 10.28 6.27 7.20
CA GLN A 316 9.91 7.40 8.04
C GLN A 316 8.43 7.73 7.85
N LEU A 317 7.68 7.80 8.95
CA LEU A 317 6.23 7.97 8.96
C LEU A 317 5.80 9.09 9.91
N ALA A 318 5.06 10.06 9.41
CA ALA A 318 4.32 11.04 10.19
C ALA A 318 2.82 10.81 10.02
N VAL A 319 2.06 10.72 11.13
CA VAL A 319 0.60 10.57 11.11
C VAL A 319 -0.07 11.84 11.61
N GLY A 320 -1.24 12.18 11.08
CA GLY A 320 -2.00 13.36 11.50
C GLY A 320 -1.24 14.66 11.35
N ARG A 321 -0.26 14.72 10.43
CA ARG A 321 0.62 15.87 10.20
C ARG A 321 1.50 16.26 11.41
N GLN A 322 1.86 15.28 12.25
CA GLN A 322 2.77 15.49 13.39
C GLN A 322 4.23 15.34 12.94
N TYR A 323 4.73 16.27 12.12
CA TYR A 323 6.10 16.21 11.57
C TYR A 323 7.22 16.53 12.58
N ASP A 324 6.88 16.91 13.78
CA ASP A 324 7.75 17.00 14.96
C ASP A 324 7.92 15.64 15.67
N LYS A 325 7.11 14.65 15.28
CA LYS A 325 7.14 13.28 15.81
C LYS A 325 7.14 12.27 14.65
N ILE A 326 8.29 12.10 14.02
CA ILE A 326 8.47 11.10 12.96
C ILE A 326 8.75 9.74 13.59
N HIS A 327 7.97 8.73 13.20
CA HIS A 327 8.23 7.34 13.54
C HIS A 327 9.16 6.72 12.50
N THR A 328 10.20 6.02 12.96
CA THR A 328 11.16 5.34 12.08
C THR A 328 11.05 3.83 12.27
N PHE A 329 11.01 3.11 11.16
CA PHE A 329 10.94 1.65 11.12
C PHE A 329 11.97 1.12 10.13
N GLN A 330 12.19 -0.18 10.14
CA GLN A 330 13.14 -0.87 9.30
C GLN A 330 12.50 -2.10 8.67
N LEU A 331 12.66 -2.26 7.37
CA LEU A 331 12.44 -3.51 6.64
C LEU A 331 13.83 -4.11 6.33
N ASP A 332 14.03 -5.38 6.63
CA ASP A 332 15.23 -6.09 6.25
C ASP A 332 15.23 -6.27 4.72
N MET A 333 16.28 -5.79 4.06
CA MET A 333 16.37 -5.78 2.60
C MET A 333 17.16 -7.00 2.11
N LEU A 334 16.79 -7.49 0.93
CA LEU A 334 17.60 -8.48 0.22
C LEU A 334 18.97 -7.89 -0.17
N GLU A 335 20.05 -8.70 -0.01
CA GLU A 335 21.42 -8.35 -0.37
C GLU A 335 21.62 -8.13 -1.88
#